data_5be59f6a914b7d3bbcf1b9df843a839d
#
_entry.id   5be59f6a914b7d3bbcf1b9df843a839d
#
_cell.length_a   1.000
_cell.length_b   1.000
_cell.length_c   1.000
_cell.angle_alpha   90.00
_cell.angle_beta   90.00
_cell.angle_gamma   90.00
#
_symmetry.space_group_name_H-M   'P 1'
#
loop_
_entity.id
_entity.type
_entity.pdbx_description
1 polymer ?
#
loop_
_entity_poly.entity_id
_entity_poly.type
_entity_poly.pdbx_seq_one_letter_code
_entity_poly.pdbx_strand_id
1 'polypeptide(L)'
;MTEPRTVLVTGGNRGIGLASAKLFADAGHRVAITSRNPDTVDDRIFAVACDQTDSDAVDGAFEVIEAELGAVEVLVANAGITRDQLLLRMSDDDFSEVVDTNLTGAYRMARRAARPMLRARWGRLIFISSVVGLLGAAGQVNYAASKAGLIGLARSMARELGSRNITANV
;
A
#
# COMPACT_ATOMS: atom_id res chain seq x y z
N MET A 1 20.21 -7.54 -16.09
CA MET A 1 18.99 -6.73 -15.87
C MET A 1 17.92 -7.67 -15.32
N THR A 2 17.26 -7.33 -14.24
CA THR A 2 16.13 -8.11 -13.69
C THR A 2 14.95 -8.01 -14.66
N GLU A 3 14.17 -9.08 -14.81
CA GLU A 3 12.95 -9.03 -15.63
C GLU A 3 11.99 -7.93 -15.16
N PRO A 4 11.35 -7.20 -16.11
CA PRO A 4 10.33 -6.21 -15.76
C PRO A 4 9.20 -6.82 -14.94
N ARG A 5 8.84 -6.20 -13.82
CA ARG A 5 7.75 -6.62 -12.93
C ARG A 5 6.61 -5.61 -12.96
N THR A 6 5.40 -6.07 -12.69
CA THR A 6 4.26 -5.17 -12.46
C THR A 6 4.25 -4.74 -11.01
N VAL A 7 4.45 -3.44 -10.80
CA VAL A 7 4.56 -2.79 -9.48
C VAL A 7 3.36 -1.88 -9.27
N LEU A 8 2.68 -2.05 -8.14
CA LEU A 8 1.61 -1.15 -7.70
C LEU A 8 2.06 -0.37 -6.47
N VAL A 9 1.98 0.97 -6.53
CA VAL A 9 2.26 1.86 -5.39
C VAL A 9 0.97 2.59 -4.99
N THR A 10 0.48 2.35 -3.78
CA THR A 10 -0.70 3.07 -3.29
C THR A 10 -0.33 4.46 -2.79
N GLY A 11 -1.20 5.46 -3.03
CA GLY A 11 -0.87 6.85 -2.72
C GLY A 11 0.32 7.37 -3.54
N GLY A 12 0.46 6.90 -4.79
CA GLY A 12 1.60 7.16 -5.66
C GLY A 12 1.58 8.50 -6.39
N ASN A 13 0.59 9.35 -6.15
CA ASN A 13 0.45 10.64 -6.84
C ASN A 13 1.30 11.77 -6.24
N ARG A 14 1.95 11.57 -5.08
CA ARG A 14 2.81 12.56 -4.41
C ARG A 14 3.80 11.92 -3.43
N GLY A 15 4.72 12.75 -2.93
CA GLY A 15 5.62 12.40 -1.83
C GLY A 15 6.42 11.12 -2.04
N ILE A 16 6.53 10.30 -0.99
CA ILE A 16 7.30 9.05 -0.98
C ILE A 16 6.76 8.07 -2.02
N GLY A 17 5.43 7.96 -2.14
CA GLY A 17 4.81 7.07 -3.12
C GLY A 17 5.19 7.41 -4.56
N LEU A 18 5.14 8.69 -4.94
CA LEU A 18 5.52 9.14 -6.28
C LEU A 18 7.02 8.93 -6.53
N ALA A 19 7.86 9.25 -5.56
CA ALA A 19 9.31 9.04 -5.70
C ALA A 19 9.63 7.55 -5.89
N SER A 20 8.98 6.67 -5.13
CA SER A 20 9.11 5.22 -5.28
C SER A 20 8.62 4.74 -6.64
N ALA A 21 7.45 5.21 -7.10
CA ALA A 21 6.91 4.84 -8.41
C ALA A 21 7.85 5.22 -9.55
N LYS A 22 8.42 6.43 -9.52
CA LYS A 22 9.41 6.88 -10.52
C LYS A 22 10.67 6.03 -10.51
N LEU A 23 11.21 5.67 -9.33
CA LEU A 23 12.37 4.80 -9.23
C LEU A 23 12.13 3.41 -9.84
N PHE A 24 10.95 2.83 -9.64
CA PHE A 24 10.58 1.57 -10.28
C PHE A 24 10.44 1.72 -11.80
N ALA A 25 9.86 2.82 -12.29
CA ALA A 25 9.77 3.10 -13.73
C ALA A 25 11.15 3.31 -14.36
N ASP A 26 12.04 4.04 -13.69
CA ASP A 26 13.45 4.24 -14.12
C ASP A 26 14.22 2.92 -14.16
N ALA A 27 13.88 1.96 -13.30
CA ALA A 27 14.45 0.61 -13.32
C ALA A 27 13.86 -0.30 -14.40
N GLY A 28 12.90 0.19 -15.22
CA GLY A 28 12.30 -0.54 -16.34
C GLY A 28 11.14 -1.45 -15.93
N HIS A 29 10.53 -1.25 -14.77
CA HIS A 29 9.33 -1.98 -14.35
C HIS A 29 8.05 -1.35 -14.93
N ARG A 30 6.99 -2.13 -15.07
CA ARG A 30 5.64 -1.66 -15.37
C ARG A 30 5.02 -1.15 -14.07
N VAL A 31 4.70 0.13 -13.99
CA VAL A 31 4.29 0.76 -12.74
C VAL A 31 2.87 1.31 -12.82
N ALA A 32 2.04 0.91 -11.87
CA ALA A 32 0.77 1.55 -11.59
C ALA A 32 0.82 2.28 -10.25
N ILE A 33 0.03 3.34 -10.13
CA ILE A 33 -0.26 4.00 -8.86
C ILE A 33 -1.76 4.05 -8.62
N THR A 34 -2.15 4.05 -7.35
CA THR A 34 -3.52 4.38 -6.97
C THR A 34 -3.57 5.63 -6.10
N SER A 35 -4.62 6.42 -6.29
CA SER A 35 -5.00 7.53 -5.42
C SER A 35 -6.50 7.82 -5.58
N ARG A 36 -7.10 8.55 -4.64
CA ARG A 36 -8.52 8.94 -4.76
C ARG A 36 -8.77 9.88 -5.95
N ASN A 37 -7.80 10.73 -6.27
CA ASN A 37 -7.82 11.63 -7.41
C ASN A 37 -6.52 11.41 -8.19
N PRO A 38 -6.50 10.49 -9.15
CA PRO A 38 -5.31 10.23 -9.95
C PRO A 38 -5.15 11.30 -11.02
N ASP A 39 -4.11 12.11 -10.88
CA ASP A 39 -3.62 12.93 -11.98
C ASP A 39 -2.50 12.16 -12.69
N THR A 40 -2.29 12.42 -13.98
CA THR A 40 -1.12 11.91 -14.70
C THR A 40 0.13 12.55 -14.09
N VAL A 41 0.98 11.72 -13.48
CA VAL A 41 2.19 12.17 -12.78
C VAL A 41 3.47 11.96 -13.60
N ASP A 42 3.43 11.02 -14.54
CA ASP A 42 4.52 10.64 -15.45
C ASP A 42 3.90 9.71 -16.50
N ASP A 43 4.20 9.92 -17.78
CA ASP A 43 3.63 9.15 -18.92
C ASP A 43 3.97 7.64 -18.86
N ARG A 44 4.97 7.25 -18.08
CA ARG A 44 5.38 5.85 -17.87
C ARG A 44 4.66 5.16 -16.72
N ILE A 45 3.81 5.90 -15.98
CA ILE A 45 3.13 5.42 -14.77
C ILE A 45 1.63 5.42 -15.00
N PHE A 46 1.03 4.25 -14.91
CA PHE A 46 -0.40 4.07 -15.06
C PHE A 46 -1.14 4.47 -13.79
N ALA A 47 -1.98 5.49 -13.85
CA ALA A 47 -2.68 6.05 -12.69
C ALA A 47 -4.16 5.60 -12.66
N VAL A 48 -4.59 5.04 -11.53
CA VAL A 48 -5.95 4.50 -11.34
C VAL A 48 -6.60 5.10 -10.09
N ALA A 49 -7.87 5.49 -10.21
CA ALA A 49 -8.67 5.93 -9.06
C ALA A 49 -8.95 4.75 -8.12
N CYS A 50 -8.68 4.93 -6.83
CA CYS A 50 -9.03 3.94 -5.83
C CYS A 50 -9.08 4.57 -4.44
N ASP A 51 -10.19 4.34 -3.74
CA ASP A 51 -10.25 4.50 -2.29
C ASP A 51 -9.99 3.13 -1.66
N GLN A 52 -8.86 2.97 -0.98
CA GLN A 52 -8.50 1.69 -0.35
C GLN A 52 -9.35 1.34 0.88
N THR A 53 -10.22 2.25 1.33
CA THR A 53 -11.19 1.95 2.39
C THR A 53 -12.42 1.20 1.86
N ASP A 54 -12.63 1.21 0.55
CA ASP A 54 -13.70 0.50 -0.14
C ASP A 54 -13.14 -0.76 -0.84
N SER A 55 -13.68 -1.93 -0.47
CA SER A 55 -13.25 -3.22 -1.02
C SER A 55 -13.58 -3.39 -2.50
N ASP A 56 -14.73 -2.87 -2.95
CA ASP A 56 -15.15 -2.97 -4.35
C ASP A 56 -14.30 -2.03 -5.22
N ALA A 57 -13.97 -0.83 -4.72
CA ALA A 57 -13.03 0.06 -5.38
C ALA A 57 -11.61 -0.56 -5.49
N VAL A 58 -11.17 -1.30 -4.48
CA VAL A 58 -9.90 -2.04 -4.53
C VAL A 58 -9.94 -3.13 -5.59
N ASP A 59 -10.96 -3.99 -5.61
CA ASP A 59 -11.07 -5.06 -6.60
C ASP A 59 -11.14 -4.49 -8.02
N GLY A 60 -11.94 -3.45 -8.27
CA GLY A 60 -12.04 -2.76 -9.57
C GLY A 60 -10.72 -2.12 -10.02
N ALA A 61 -9.99 -1.47 -9.13
CA ALA A 61 -8.67 -0.90 -9.46
C ALA A 61 -7.68 -1.98 -9.88
N PHE A 62 -7.65 -3.13 -9.19
CA PHE A 62 -6.79 -4.24 -9.58
C PHE A 62 -7.19 -4.83 -10.94
N GLU A 63 -8.48 -4.97 -11.25
CA GLU A 63 -8.93 -5.45 -12.55
C GLU A 63 -8.43 -4.56 -13.69
N VAL A 64 -8.54 -3.24 -13.54
CA VAL A 64 -8.04 -2.27 -14.51
C VAL A 64 -6.53 -2.34 -14.67
N ILE A 65 -5.78 -2.40 -13.56
CA ILE A 65 -4.32 -2.50 -13.57
C ILE A 65 -3.86 -3.82 -14.20
N GLU A 66 -4.49 -4.93 -13.83
CA GLU A 66 -4.11 -6.27 -14.32
C GLU A 66 -4.44 -6.45 -15.80
N ALA A 67 -5.47 -5.79 -16.31
CA ALA A 67 -5.80 -5.78 -17.75
C ALA A 67 -4.75 -5.01 -18.57
N GLU A 68 -4.21 -3.92 -18.05
CA GLU A 68 -3.24 -3.06 -18.76
C GLU A 68 -1.79 -3.54 -18.59
N LEU A 69 -1.38 -3.88 -17.37
CA LEU A 69 0.02 -4.15 -17.03
C LEU A 69 0.32 -5.61 -16.68
N GLY A 70 -0.70 -6.45 -16.59
CA GLY A 70 -0.59 -7.81 -16.07
C GLY A 70 -0.66 -7.88 -14.55
N ALA A 71 -0.65 -9.09 -14.01
CA ALA A 71 -0.82 -9.36 -12.59
C ALA A 71 0.17 -8.58 -11.72
N VAL A 72 -0.32 -7.98 -10.63
CA VAL A 72 0.53 -7.25 -9.68
C VAL A 72 1.48 -8.21 -8.97
N GLU A 73 2.78 -8.00 -9.16
CA GLU A 73 3.85 -8.83 -8.61
C GLU A 73 4.53 -8.18 -7.39
N VAL A 74 4.55 -6.84 -7.35
CA VAL A 74 5.09 -6.05 -6.24
C VAL A 74 4.04 -5.04 -5.80
N LEU A 75 3.69 -5.04 -4.53
CA LEU A 75 2.83 -4.03 -3.91
C LEU A 75 3.64 -3.18 -2.93
N VAL A 76 3.60 -1.86 -3.11
CA VAL A 76 4.06 -0.88 -2.13
C VAL A 76 2.83 -0.24 -1.51
N ALA A 77 2.44 -0.69 -0.32
CA ALA A 77 1.34 -0.14 0.46
C ALA A 77 1.83 1.11 1.22
N ASN A 78 1.73 2.26 0.55
CA ASN A 78 2.23 3.55 1.01
C ASN A 78 1.10 4.53 1.39
N ALA A 79 -0.08 4.43 0.78
CA ALA A 79 -1.18 5.35 1.06
C ALA A 79 -1.51 5.44 2.55
N GLY A 80 -1.69 6.66 3.01
CA GLY A 80 -2.02 6.92 4.40
C GLY A 80 -2.36 8.38 4.65
N ILE A 81 -3.04 8.60 5.76
CA ILE A 81 -3.47 9.93 6.25
C ILE A 81 -3.04 10.12 7.71
N THR A 82 -3.08 11.35 8.16
CA THR A 82 -2.98 11.73 9.58
C THR A 82 -4.21 12.55 9.97
N ARG A 83 -4.63 12.43 11.23
CA ARG A 83 -5.62 13.26 11.91
C ARG A 83 -5.07 13.53 13.30
N ASP A 84 -4.09 14.43 13.37
CA ASP A 84 -3.33 14.69 14.60
C ASP A 84 -4.18 15.46 15.59
N GLN A 85 -4.37 14.92 16.77
CA GLN A 85 -5.12 15.52 17.87
C GLN A 85 -4.68 14.93 19.21
N LEU A 86 -4.61 15.77 20.26
CA LEU A 86 -4.31 15.29 21.60
C LEU A 86 -5.37 14.28 22.08
N LEU A 87 -4.96 13.29 22.85
CA LEU A 87 -5.79 12.13 23.26
C LEU A 87 -7.20 12.51 23.72
N LEU A 88 -7.34 13.50 24.59
CA LEU A 88 -8.65 13.91 25.12
C LEU A 88 -9.51 14.71 24.15
N ARG A 89 -8.99 15.06 22.97
CA ARG A 89 -9.70 15.79 21.92
C ARG A 89 -9.88 14.99 20.65
N MET A 90 -9.20 13.85 20.55
CA MET A 90 -9.32 12.95 19.40
C MET A 90 -10.70 12.30 19.41
N SER A 91 -11.45 12.46 18.34
CA SER A 91 -12.73 11.79 18.18
C SER A 91 -12.55 10.33 17.78
N ASP A 92 -13.58 9.50 18.03
CA ASP A 92 -13.61 8.11 17.56
C ASP A 92 -13.55 8.04 16.01
N ASP A 93 -14.14 9.04 15.35
CA ASP A 93 -14.10 9.13 13.88
C ASP A 93 -12.69 9.43 13.38
N ASP A 94 -11.94 10.38 14.00
CA ASP A 94 -10.53 10.65 13.64
C ASP A 94 -9.65 9.42 13.84
N PHE A 95 -9.89 8.68 14.92
CA PHE A 95 -9.16 7.44 15.18
C PHE A 95 -9.48 6.38 14.14
N SER A 96 -10.75 6.14 13.90
CA SER A 96 -11.24 5.09 12.99
C SER A 96 -10.88 5.37 11.53
N GLU A 97 -10.99 6.62 11.06
CA GLU A 97 -10.60 7.00 9.69
C GLU A 97 -9.12 6.72 9.42
N VAL A 98 -8.23 7.05 10.37
CA VAL A 98 -6.80 6.80 10.22
C VAL A 98 -6.48 5.31 10.23
N VAL A 99 -7.09 4.54 11.14
CA VAL A 99 -6.88 3.09 11.22
C VAL A 99 -7.44 2.39 9.98
N ASP A 100 -8.65 2.75 9.53
CA ASP A 100 -9.24 2.14 8.34
C ASP A 100 -8.43 2.46 7.09
N THR A 101 -8.00 3.71 6.90
CA THR A 101 -7.17 4.07 5.75
C THR A 101 -5.80 3.40 5.82
N ASN A 102 -5.05 3.60 6.90
CA ASN A 102 -3.62 3.26 6.93
C ASN A 102 -3.36 1.76 7.14
N LEU A 103 -4.21 1.07 7.90
CA LEU A 103 -4.01 -0.32 8.28
C LEU A 103 -4.97 -1.24 7.54
N THR A 104 -6.29 -1.02 7.66
CA THR A 104 -7.28 -1.89 7.02
C THR A 104 -7.21 -1.76 5.49
N GLY A 105 -7.01 -0.56 4.97
CA GLY A 105 -6.80 -0.33 3.53
C GLY A 105 -5.55 -1.03 3.00
N ALA A 106 -4.42 -0.94 3.71
CA ALA A 106 -3.20 -1.66 3.36
C ALA A 106 -3.41 -3.19 3.38
N TYR A 107 -4.18 -3.71 4.34
CA TYR A 107 -4.58 -5.11 4.38
C TYR A 107 -5.43 -5.50 3.16
N ARG A 108 -6.45 -4.69 2.78
CA ARG A 108 -7.30 -4.95 1.60
C ARG A 108 -6.46 -5.04 0.32
N MET A 109 -5.56 -4.07 0.12
CA MET A 109 -4.64 -4.04 -1.02
C MET A 109 -3.73 -5.27 -1.04
N ALA A 110 -3.12 -5.62 0.09
CA ALA A 110 -2.22 -6.78 0.19
C ALA A 110 -2.97 -8.11 -0.01
N ARG A 111 -4.17 -8.26 0.55
CA ARG A 111 -5.04 -9.44 0.33
C ARG A 111 -5.38 -9.62 -1.14
N ARG A 112 -5.71 -8.54 -1.85
CA ARG A 112 -6.02 -8.61 -3.28
C ARG A 112 -4.78 -8.95 -4.11
N ALA A 113 -3.64 -8.31 -3.84
CA ALA A 113 -2.38 -8.59 -4.51
C ALA A 113 -1.88 -10.03 -4.27
N ALA A 114 -2.07 -10.58 -3.09
CA ALA A 114 -1.61 -11.93 -2.75
C ALA A 114 -2.28 -13.03 -3.59
N ARG A 115 -3.50 -12.83 -4.12
CA ARG A 115 -4.24 -13.84 -4.90
C ARG A 115 -3.46 -14.31 -6.16
N PRO A 116 -3.04 -13.43 -7.08
CA PRO A 116 -2.21 -13.83 -8.21
C PRO A 116 -0.80 -14.27 -7.79
N MET A 117 -0.19 -13.62 -6.77
CA MET A 117 1.14 -13.98 -6.26
C MET A 117 1.20 -15.43 -5.76
N LEU A 118 0.15 -15.92 -5.07
CA LEU A 118 0.05 -17.31 -4.61
C LEU A 118 0.07 -18.29 -5.77
N ARG A 119 -0.64 -18.00 -6.86
CA ARG A 119 -0.65 -18.85 -8.07
C ARG A 119 0.70 -18.85 -8.78
N ALA A 120 1.31 -17.65 -8.90
CA ALA A 120 2.62 -17.48 -9.52
C ALA A 120 3.79 -18.03 -8.65
N ARG A 121 3.56 -18.28 -7.36
CA ARG A 121 4.59 -18.63 -6.37
C ARG A 121 5.72 -17.60 -6.30
N TRP A 122 5.36 -16.33 -6.43
CA TRP A 122 6.26 -15.20 -6.35
C TRP A 122 5.50 -13.92 -6.01
N GLY A 123 6.04 -13.07 -5.17
CA GLY A 123 5.48 -11.76 -4.85
C GLY A 123 6.27 -10.98 -3.81
N ARG A 124 6.08 -9.66 -3.80
CA ARG A 124 6.69 -8.76 -2.82
C ARG A 124 5.64 -7.80 -2.28
N LEU A 125 5.42 -7.86 -0.98
CA LEU A 125 4.56 -6.95 -0.23
C LEU A 125 5.44 -6.04 0.60
N ILE A 126 5.35 -4.73 0.40
CA ILE A 126 6.16 -3.72 1.07
C ILE A 126 5.20 -2.73 1.73
N PHE A 127 5.25 -2.62 3.06
CA PHE A 127 4.40 -1.72 3.83
C PHE A 127 5.21 -0.53 4.32
N ILE A 128 4.75 0.68 4.04
CA ILE A 128 5.42 1.90 4.51
C ILE A 128 4.89 2.25 5.91
N SER A 129 5.64 1.83 6.93
CA SER A 129 5.38 2.17 8.32
C SER A 129 5.98 3.54 8.70
N SER A 130 6.25 3.76 9.95
CA SER A 130 6.84 4.99 10.49
C SER A 130 7.59 4.69 11.78
N VAL A 131 8.64 5.48 12.06
CA VAL A 131 9.29 5.52 13.37
C VAL A 131 8.28 5.82 14.51
N VAL A 132 7.24 6.60 14.21
CA VAL A 132 6.14 6.89 15.13
C VAL A 132 5.37 5.63 15.54
N GLY A 133 5.28 4.63 14.68
CA GLY A 133 4.70 3.32 15.02
C GLY A 133 5.53 2.52 16.03
N LEU A 134 6.82 2.86 16.22
CA LEU A 134 7.71 2.23 17.20
C LEU A 134 7.82 3.03 18.48
N LEU A 135 7.94 4.36 18.38
CA LEU A 135 8.25 5.24 19.50
C LEU A 135 7.02 5.97 20.07
N GLY A 136 5.96 6.07 19.27
CA GLY A 136 4.83 6.95 19.56
C GLY A 136 5.17 8.42 19.31
N ALA A 137 4.14 9.27 19.29
CA ALA A 137 4.26 10.73 19.30
C ALA A 137 3.01 11.34 19.93
N ALA A 138 3.18 12.44 20.67
CA ALA A 138 2.06 13.18 21.23
C ALA A 138 1.15 13.69 20.10
N GLY A 139 -0.17 13.52 20.25
CA GLY A 139 -1.15 13.92 19.25
C GLY A 139 -1.34 12.92 18.10
N GLN A 140 -0.64 11.79 18.06
CA GLN A 140 -0.67 10.81 16.97
C GLN A 140 -1.05 9.40 17.40
N VAL A 141 -1.93 9.25 18.38
CA VAL A 141 -2.32 7.93 18.91
C VAL A 141 -2.89 7.03 17.80
N ASN A 142 -3.78 7.57 16.94
CA ASN A 142 -4.36 6.87 15.80
C ASN A 142 -3.31 6.50 14.75
N TYR A 143 -2.45 7.44 14.37
CA TYR A 143 -1.39 7.22 13.39
C TYR A 143 -0.34 6.22 13.89
N ALA A 144 0.13 6.38 15.13
CA ALA A 144 1.05 5.45 15.77
C ALA A 144 0.49 4.02 15.80
N ALA A 145 -0.77 3.86 16.24
CA ALA A 145 -1.45 2.58 16.29
C ALA A 145 -1.55 1.95 14.89
N SER A 146 -1.96 2.73 13.87
CA SER A 146 -2.07 2.25 12.51
C SER A 146 -0.73 1.78 11.92
N LYS A 147 0.34 2.55 12.15
CA LYS A 147 1.69 2.23 11.64
C LYS A 147 2.36 1.10 12.41
N ALA A 148 2.12 0.96 13.71
CA ALA A 148 2.52 -0.20 14.49
C ALA A 148 1.81 -1.48 14.02
N GLY A 149 0.51 -1.39 13.70
CA GLY A 149 -0.28 -2.50 13.17
C GLY A 149 0.28 -3.10 11.89
N LEU A 150 0.86 -2.28 11.00
CA LEU A 150 1.51 -2.75 9.77
C LEU A 150 2.68 -3.71 10.05
N ILE A 151 3.38 -3.56 11.17
CA ILE A 151 4.49 -4.44 11.56
C ILE A 151 3.95 -5.84 11.86
N GLY A 152 2.86 -5.94 12.64
CA GLY A 152 2.20 -7.21 12.92
C GLY A 152 1.64 -7.86 11.66
N LEU A 153 1.00 -7.05 10.81
CA LEU A 153 0.45 -7.48 9.51
C LEU A 153 1.54 -8.09 8.62
N ALA A 154 2.65 -7.36 8.40
CA ALA A 154 3.75 -7.84 7.56
C ALA A 154 4.38 -9.13 8.10
N ARG A 155 4.61 -9.22 9.42
CA ARG A 155 5.17 -10.41 10.06
C ARG A 155 4.27 -11.64 9.90
N SER A 156 2.96 -11.49 10.04
CA SER A 156 2.00 -12.59 9.86
C SER A 156 1.95 -13.04 8.40
N MET A 157 1.85 -12.09 7.46
CA MET A 157 1.88 -12.40 6.02
C MET A 157 3.18 -13.06 5.58
N ALA A 158 4.33 -12.64 6.11
CA ALA A 158 5.62 -13.27 5.80
C ALA A 158 5.66 -14.75 6.22
N ARG A 159 5.07 -15.09 7.38
CA ARG A 159 4.99 -16.47 7.85
C ARG A 159 4.01 -17.31 7.04
N GLU A 160 2.85 -16.76 6.70
CA GLU A 160 1.80 -17.45 5.96
C GLU A 160 2.19 -17.69 4.49
N LEU A 161 2.80 -16.70 3.85
CA LEU A 161 3.05 -16.69 2.41
C LEU A 161 4.49 -17.08 2.01
N GLY A 162 5.40 -17.18 2.97
CA GLY A 162 6.82 -17.40 2.72
C GLY A 162 7.12 -18.70 1.97
N SER A 163 6.38 -19.79 2.24
CA SER A 163 6.51 -21.06 1.52
C SER A 163 6.17 -20.97 0.02
N ARG A 164 5.56 -19.88 -0.39
CA ARG A 164 5.20 -19.55 -1.78
C ARG A 164 6.14 -18.55 -2.42
N ASN A 165 7.31 -18.29 -1.84
CA ASN A 165 8.28 -17.29 -2.32
C ASN A 165 7.69 -15.86 -2.37
N ILE A 166 6.74 -15.57 -1.48
CA ILE A 166 6.17 -14.24 -1.29
C ILE A 166 6.76 -13.67 -0.01
N THR A 167 7.39 -12.50 -0.11
CA THR A 167 7.94 -11.80 1.06
C THR A 167 7.04 -10.64 1.45
N ALA A 168 6.94 -10.36 2.76
CA ALA A 168 6.28 -9.19 3.29
C ALA A 168 7.26 -8.46 4.23
N ASN A 169 7.51 -7.19 3.93
CA ASN A 169 8.45 -6.34 4.66
C ASN A 169 7.77 -5.03 5.07
N VAL A 170 8.34 -4.38 6.09
CA VAL A 170 7.84 -3.13 6.63
C VAL A 170 8.99 -2.20 6.99
#